data_3ab73f1bbe153786bb11f93a4922d512
#
_entry.id   3ab73f1bbe153786bb11f93a4922d512
#
_cell.length_a   1.000
_cell.length_b   1.000
_cell.length_c   1.000
_cell.angle_alpha   90.00
_cell.angle_beta   90.00
_cell.angle_gamma   90.00
#
_symmetry.space_group_name_H-M   'P 1'
#
loop_
_entity.id
_entity.type
_entity.pdbx_description
1 polymer ?
#
loop_
_entity_poly.entity_id
_entity_poly.type
_entity_poly.pdbx_seq_one_letter_code
_entity_poly.pdbx_strand_id
1 'polypeptide(L)'
;ATENWNYPIIVTTNVQLFESMFSNKTSDCRKLHNMANSILVLDEVQMLPTGFLQPIVDALKAYQEMFGISVLFTTASQPVLSGLIEGTNPKADFKGIEHIKEIIPEEFALHDQLRRVKLAIDDTGRTYDEIAAKVSEYNKVLCIVNTRKDAKELYDRLPNDGVKLHLSRMMCPAHLHETIGKIKTLLKDGLQPIVRVIATQLVEAGVDIDFPVVFRQEAGLDSVLQAAGRCNREGRSAMLSLIHISEPTRRS
;
A
#
# COMPACT_ATOMS: atom_id res chain seq x y z
N ALA A 1 -15.90 -2.07 25.24
CA ALA A 1 -14.57 -2.72 25.15
C ALA A 1 -13.59 -1.84 24.39
N THR A 2 -13.97 -1.29 23.26
CA THR A 2 -13.12 -0.44 22.40
C THR A 2 -12.89 0.97 22.94
N GLU A 3 -13.73 1.43 23.87
CA GLU A 3 -13.70 2.81 24.38
C GLU A 3 -12.51 3.09 25.31
N ASN A 4 -12.05 2.11 26.06
CA ASN A 4 -11.01 2.30 27.09
C ASN A 4 -9.69 1.59 26.80
N TRP A 5 -9.59 0.80 25.75
CA TRP A 5 -8.42 -0.02 25.42
C TRP A 5 -7.90 -0.91 26.58
N ASN A 6 -8.79 -1.46 27.33
CA ASN A 6 -8.47 -2.30 28.49
C ASN A 6 -8.42 -3.81 28.09
N TYR A 7 -7.54 -4.15 27.15
CA TYR A 7 -7.29 -5.51 26.66
C TYR A 7 -5.81 -5.73 26.38
N PRO A 8 -5.33 -6.98 26.49
CA PRO A 8 -3.93 -7.30 26.22
C PRO A 8 -3.49 -7.00 24.77
N ILE A 9 -4.40 -7.15 23.81
CA ILE A 9 -4.15 -6.88 22.39
C ILE A 9 -5.29 -6.00 21.88
N ILE A 10 -4.91 -4.88 21.27
CA ILE A 10 -5.83 -3.90 20.70
C ILE A 10 -5.42 -3.63 19.26
N VAL A 11 -6.36 -3.75 18.34
CA VAL A 11 -6.18 -3.38 16.93
C VAL A 11 -7.05 -2.17 16.66
N THR A 12 -6.42 -1.11 16.17
CA THR A 12 -7.09 0.17 15.87
C THR A 12 -6.48 0.80 14.61
N THR A 13 -7.04 1.91 14.17
CA THR A 13 -6.48 2.68 13.05
C THR A 13 -5.50 3.73 13.56
N ASN A 14 -4.52 4.11 12.72
CA ASN A 14 -3.61 5.21 13.02
C ASN A 14 -4.38 6.51 13.31
N VAL A 15 -5.47 6.76 12.58
CA VAL A 15 -6.33 7.93 12.80
C VAL A 15 -6.88 7.93 14.23
N GLN A 16 -7.50 6.85 14.66
CA GLN A 16 -8.09 6.77 16.00
C GLN A 16 -7.04 6.87 17.13
N LEU A 17 -5.85 6.31 16.90
CA LEU A 17 -4.73 6.44 17.84
C LEU A 17 -4.34 7.91 17.99
N PHE A 18 -4.01 8.58 16.90
CA PHE A 18 -3.52 9.96 16.95
C PHE A 18 -4.60 10.96 17.35
N GLU A 19 -5.86 10.76 16.92
CA GLU A 19 -6.98 11.55 17.44
C GLU A 19 -7.09 11.42 18.96
N SER A 20 -6.86 10.23 19.53
CA SER A 20 -6.87 10.07 20.98
C SER A 20 -5.67 10.72 21.67
N MET A 21 -4.47 10.64 21.05
CA MET A 21 -3.24 11.23 21.59
C MET A 21 -3.27 12.77 21.59
N PHE A 22 -3.90 13.38 20.58
CA PHE A 22 -3.97 14.84 20.42
C PHE A 22 -5.29 15.46 20.81
N SER A 23 -6.26 14.67 21.33
CA SER A 23 -7.57 15.17 21.72
C SER A 23 -7.49 16.02 23.00
N ASN A 24 -8.32 17.04 23.04
CA ASN A 24 -8.59 17.82 24.26
C ASN A 24 -9.85 17.33 25.02
N LYS A 25 -10.50 16.28 24.53
CA LYS A 25 -11.71 15.71 25.14
C LYS A 25 -11.35 14.58 26.08
N THR A 26 -11.83 14.64 27.30
CA THR A 26 -11.58 13.61 28.34
C THR A 26 -12.04 12.22 27.92
N SER A 27 -13.13 12.12 27.14
CA SER A 27 -13.63 10.85 26.60
C SER A 27 -12.61 10.15 25.71
N ASP A 28 -11.91 10.89 24.88
CA ASP A 28 -10.95 10.36 23.91
C ASP A 28 -9.61 10.05 24.57
N CYS A 29 -9.19 10.90 25.53
CA CYS A 29 -7.95 10.71 26.29
C CYS A 29 -8.03 9.53 27.30
N ARG A 30 -9.24 9.04 27.61
CA ARG A 30 -9.46 7.97 28.60
C ARG A 30 -8.68 6.70 28.33
N LYS A 31 -8.37 6.40 27.05
CA LYS A 31 -7.66 5.18 26.64
C LYS A 31 -6.16 5.27 26.92
N LEU A 32 -5.60 6.48 27.00
CA LEU A 32 -4.15 6.69 26.98
C LEU A 32 -3.44 6.10 28.19
N HIS A 33 -4.09 6.06 29.37
CA HIS A 33 -3.50 5.45 30.56
C HIS A 33 -3.25 3.93 30.40
N ASN A 34 -4.03 3.26 29.55
CA ASN A 34 -3.86 1.84 29.29
C ASN A 34 -2.72 1.54 28.27
N MET A 35 -2.13 2.58 27.69
CA MET A 35 -0.92 2.44 26.85
C MET A 35 0.37 2.33 27.67
N ALA A 36 0.34 2.64 28.96
CA ALA A 36 1.53 2.57 29.80
C ALA A 36 2.16 1.17 29.76
N ASN A 37 3.49 1.10 29.59
CA ASN A 37 4.27 -0.12 29.48
C ASN A 37 3.83 -1.07 28.36
N SER A 38 3.23 -0.54 27.30
CA SER A 38 2.79 -1.31 26.15
C SER A 38 3.78 -1.25 24.98
N ILE A 39 3.56 -2.13 23.99
CA ILE A 39 4.24 -2.07 22.69
C ILE A 39 3.24 -1.51 21.69
N LEU A 40 3.57 -0.38 21.11
CA LEU A 40 2.81 0.27 20.06
C LEU A 40 3.40 -0.12 18.70
N VAL A 41 2.65 -0.90 17.91
CA VAL A 41 3.03 -1.28 16.56
C VAL A 41 2.31 -0.38 15.57
N LEU A 42 3.06 0.42 14.82
CA LEU A 42 2.55 1.26 13.73
C LEU A 42 2.88 0.57 12.41
N ASP A 43 1.85 -0.01 11.81
CA ASP A 43 1.95 -0.68 10.52
C ASP A 43 1.74 0.31 9.36
N GLU A 44 2.43 0.07 8.24
CA GLU A 44 2.42 0.94 7.04
C GLU A 44 2.77 2.40 7.38
N VAL A 45 3.86 2.58 8.14
CA VAL A 45 4.26 3.91 8.68
C VAL A 45 4.51 4.97 7.59
N GLN A 46 4.83 4.55 6.37
CA GLN A 46 4.94 5.45 5.21
C GLN A 46 3.62 6.14 4.83
N MET A 47 2.48 5.63 5.33
CA MET A 47 1.16 6.24 5.12
C MET A 47 0.85 7.38 6.08
N LEU A 48 1.74 7.65 7.03
CA LEU A 48 1.57 8.81 7.94
C LEU A 48 1.66 10.12 7.15
N PRO A 49 0.75 11.06 7.43
CA PRO A 49 0.74 12.33 6.69
C PRO A 49 1.99 13.16 6.99
N THR A 50 2.75 13.47 5.95
CA THR A 50 4.05 14.17 6.06
C THR A 50 3.96 15.50 6.79
N GLY A 51 2.86 16.26 6.63
CA GLY A 51 2.65 17.53 7.32
C GLY A 51 2.48 17.41 8.84
N PHE A 52 2.19 16.21 9.35
CA PHE A 52 2.04 15.94 10.79
C PHE A 52 3.13 15.02 11.35
N LEU A 53 4.12 14.66 10.53
CA LEU A 53 5.11 13.65 10.91
C LEU A 53 5.93 14.10 12.14
N GLN A 54 6.40 15.34 12.18
CA GLN A 54 7.16 15.85 13.33
C GLN A 54 6.34 15.87 14.62
N PRO A 55 5.13 16.45 14.67
CA PRO A 55 4.26 16.36 15.85
C PRO A 55 3.97 14.93 16.30
N ILE A 56 3.77 13.99 15.37
CA ILE A 56 3.54 12.58 15.69
C ILE A 56 4.79 11.99 16.37
N VAL A 57 5.96 12.21 15.80
CA VAL A 57 7.22 11.69 16.34
C VAL A 57 7.51 12.29 17.73
N ASP A 58 7.29 13.60 17.90
CA ASP A 58 7.51 14.27 19.19
C ASP A 58 6.55 13.73 20.26
N ALA A 59 5.29 13.49 19.89
CA ALA A 59 4.31 12.87 20.80
C ALA A 59 4.72 11.43 21.16
N LEU A 60 5.14 10.61 20.20
CA LEU A 60 5.59 9.24 20.46
C LEU A 60 6.82 9.22 21.39
N LYS A 61 7.78 10.13 21.21
CA LYS A 61 8.94 10.28 22.13
C LYS A 61 8.46 10.63 23.55
N ALA A 62 7.58 11.61 23.67
CA ALA A 62 7.03 12.00 24.98
C ALA A 62 6.29 10.83 25.67
N TYR A 63 5.50 10.07 24.91
CA TYR A 63 4.82 8.90 25.46
C TYR A 63 5.78 7.77 25.84
N GLN A 64 6.87 7.58 25.09
CA GLN A 64 7.92 6.64 25.44
C GLN A 64 8.57 7.02 26.77
N GLU A 65 8.89 8.29 26.97
CA GLU A 65 9.52 8.80 28.20
C GLU A 65 8.57 8.78 29.40
N MET A 66 7.32 9.21 29.20
CA MET A 66 6.35 9.36 30.30
C MET A 66 5.64 8.07 30.67
N PHE A 67 5.35 7.21 29.70
CA PHE A 67 4.53 6.01 29.89
C PHE A 67 5.29 4.71 29.69
N GLY A 68 6.58 4.76 29.34
CA GLY A 68 7.41 3.56 29.13
C GLY A 68 6.96 2.71 27.95
N ILE A 69 6.32 3.29 26.93
CA ILE A 69 5.94 2.55 25.74
C ILE A 69 7.16 2.20 24.89
N SER A 70 7.09 1.10 24.18
CA SER A 70 8.02 0.78 23.08
C SER A 70 7.31 0.97 21.76
N VAL A 71 7.95 1.68 20.82
CA VAL A 71 7.36 1.93 19.49
C VAL A 71 8.06 1.07 18.45
N LEU A 72 7.29 0.30 17.70
CA LEU A 72 7.74 -0.51 16.57
C LEU A 72 7.13 0.04 15.28
N PHE A 73 7.97 0.40 14.32
CA PHE A 73 7.54 0.77 12.97
C PHE A 73 7.65 -0.42 12.03
N THR A 74 6.56 -0.75 11.33
CA THR A 74 6.58 -1.71 10.23
C THR A 74 6.24 -1.00 8.93
N THR A 75 6.92 -1.36 7.85
CA THR A 75 6.77 -0.67 6.57
C THR A 75 7.21 -1.56 5.41
N ALA A 76 6.52 -1.45 4.28
CA ALA A 76 6.92 -2.11 3.03
C ALA A 76 8.04 -1.34 2.30
N SER A 77 8.11 -0.02 2.51
CA SER A 77 9.18 0.84 2.01
C SER A 77 9.80 1.57 3.20
N GLN A 78 11.13 1.59 3.31
CA GLN A 78 11.77 2.34 4.39
C GLN A 78 11.53 3.84 4.20
N PRO A 79 10.63 4.48 4.97
CA PRO A 79 10.55 5.93 4.95
C PRO A 79 11.83 6.48 5.58
N VAL A 80 12.28 7.63 5.11
CA VAL A 80 13.38 8.35 5.74
C VAL A 80 12.88 8.89 7.07
N LEU A 81 13.05 8.11 8.13
CA LEU A 81 12.67 8.50 9.49
C LEU A 81 13.84 9.09 10.28
N SER A 82 15.06 9.05 9.75
CA SER A 82 16.28 9.60 10.35
C SER A 82 16.82 10.74 9.50
N GLY A 83 17.46 11.70 10.16
CA GLY A 83 18.06 12.87 9.51
C GLY A 83 17.08 14.02 9.27
N LEU A 84 17.65 15.18 8.95
CA LEU A 84 16.89 16.38 8.67
C LEU A 84 16.32 16.32 7.24
N ILE A 85 15.01 16.49 7.13
CA ILE A 85 14.32 16.74 5.86
C ILE A 85 13.83 18.18 5.88
N GLU A 86 14.41 19.00 5.02
CA GLU A 86 14.04 20.42 4.92
C GLU A 86 12.62 20.54 4.32
N GLY A 87 11.75 21.23 5.03
CA GLY A 87 10.41 21.57 4.57
C GLY A 87 10.42 22.85 3.73
N THR A 88 9.22 23.31 3.34
CA THR A 88 9.02 24.58 2.62
C THR A 88 9.39 25.81 3.47
N ASN A 89 9.49 25.64 4.77
CA ASN A 89 9.98 26.62 5.72
C ASN A 89 10.57 25.88 6.94
N PRO A 90 11.45 26.53 7.75
CA PRO A 90 12.12 25.91 8.89
C PRO A 90 11.18 25.33 9.96
N LYS A 91 9.93 25.79 10.04
CA LYS A 91 8.92 25.24 10.97
C LYS A 91 8.31 23.93 10.48
N ALA A 92 8.47 23.63 9.20
CA ALA A 92 8.01 22.39 8.57
C ALA A 92 9.14 21.36 8.40
N ASP A 93 10.35 21.65 8.91
CA ASP A 93 11.45 20.72 8.85
C ASP A 93 11.15 19.49 9.72
N PHE A 94 11.38 18.32 9.15
CA PHE A 94 11.35 17.06 9.90
C PHE A 94 12.77 16.78 10.43
N LYS A 95 12.92 16.74 11.75
CA LYS A 95 14.22 16.55 12.42
C LYS A 95 14.65 15.09 12.53
N GLY A 96 13.76 14.19 12.14
CA GLY A 96 14.04 12.76 12.22
C GLY A 96 13.88 12.16 13.62
N ILE A 97 14.06 10.86 13.65
CA ILE A 97 14.11 10.08 14.89
C ILE A 97 15.55 9.68 15.13
N GLU A 98 16.06 10.02 16.28
CA GLU A 98 17.38 9.59 16.73
C GLU A 98 17.32 8.16 17.26
N HIS A 99 18.40 7.39 17.08
CA HIS A 99 18.55 6.05 17.64
C HIS A 99 17.49 5.02 17.22
N ILE A 100 17.11 5.03 15.94
CA ILE A 100 16.29 3.94 15.38
C ILE A 100 17.14 2.67 15.38
N LYS A 101 16.61 1.60 15.99
CA LYS A 101 17.24 0.28 15.99
C LYS A 101 16.52 -0.60 14.97
N GLU A 102 17.26 -1.02 13.95
CA GLU A 102 16.78 -2.05 13.03
C GLU A 102 16.68 -3.40 13.75
N ILE A 103 15.50 -4.04 13.64
CA ILE A 103 15.27 -5.36 14.27
C ILE A 103 15.93 -6.46 13.44
N ILE A 104 15.92 -6.31 12.11
CA ILE A 104 16.54 -7.27 11.20
C ILE A 104 17.91 -6.75 10.80
N PRO A 105 18.99 -7.42 11.17
CA PRO A 105 20.33 -7.01 10.80
C PRO A 105 20.53 -7.03 9.28
N GLU A 106 21.26 -6.05 8.76
CA GLU A 106 21.58 -5.92 7.33
C GLU A 106 22.33 -7.13 6.76
N GLU A 107 23.08 -7.83 7.59
CA GLU A 107 23.82 -9.04 7.23
C GLU A 107 22.95 -10.18 6.68
N PHE A 108 21.67 -10.20 7.01
CA PHE A 108 20.73 -11.15 6.41
C PHE A 108 20.41 -10.87 4.94
N ALA A 109 20.73 -9.69 4.41
CA ALA A 109 20.51 -9.30 3.02
C ALA A 109 19.10 -9.70 2.50
N LEU A 110 18.07 -9.52 3.31
CA LEU A 110 16.71 -9.99 3.01
C LEU A 110 16.14 -9.38 1.73
N HIS A 111 16.52 -8.14 1.43
CA HIS A 111 16.11 -7.49 0.19
C HIS A 111 16.54 -8.26 -1.05
N ASP A 112 17.77 -8.78 -1.06
CA ASP A 112 18.29 -9.56 -2.17
C ASP A 112 17.69 -10.97 -2.23
N GLN A 113 17.55 -11.62 -1.07
CA GLN A 113 16.97 -12.96 -0.97
C GLN A 113 15.49 -12.99 -1.34
N LEU A 114 14.74 -11.93 -1.01
CA LEU A 114 13.30 -11.82 -1.26
C LEU A 114 12.98 -11.10 -2.57
N ARG A 115 13.97 -10.80 -3.39
CA ARG A 115 13.75 -10.11 -4.67
C ARG A 115 13.02 -11.03 -5.65
N ARG A 116 11.74 -10.72 -5.91
CA ARG A 116 10.82 -11.55 -6.70
C ARG A 116 10.26 -10.85 -7.92
N VAL A 117 10.45 -9.52 -8.02
CA VAL A 117 9.84 -8.69 -9.03
C VAL A 117 10.89 -7.86 -9.74
N LYS A 118 10.84 -7.84 -11.07
CA LYS A 118 11.60 -6.92 -11.90
C LYS A 118 10.74 -5.73 -12.29
N LEU A 119 11.19 -4.54 -11.98
CA LEU A 119 10.55 -3.31 -12.44
C LEU A 119 10.99 -3.01 -13.87
N ALA A 120 10.03 -2.87 -14.77
CA ALA A 120 10.23 -2.36 -16.13
C ALA A 120 9.51 -1.01 -16.24
N ILE A 121 10.21 0.00 -16.71
CA ILE A 121 9.67 1.35 -16.92
C ILE A 121 9.39 1.53 -18.40
N ASP A 122 8.17 1.93 -18.73
CA ASP A 122 7.75 2.24 -20.09
C ASP A 122 7.27 3.71 -20.11
N ASP A 123 8.19 4.61 -20.38
CA ASP A 123 7.97 6.07 -20.41
C ASP A 123 7.35 6.55 -21.73
N THR A 124 7.00 5.65 -22.64
CA THR A 124 6.36 6.02 -23.88
C THR A 124 4.92 6.44 -23.62
N GLY A 125 4.58 7.69 -23.97
CA GLY A 125 3.19 8.16 -23.93
C GLY A 125 2.32 7.29 -24.84
N ARG A 126 1.39 6.53 -24.25
CA ARG A 126 0.51 5.58 -24.94
C ARG A 126 -0.94 6.01 -24.87
N THR A 127 -1.68 5.72 -25.91
CA THR A 127 -3.14 5.80 -25.90
C THR A 127 -3.76 4.65 -25.11
N TYR A 128 -5.02 4.78 -24.73
CA TYR A 128 -5.75 3.69 -24.08
C TYR A 128 -5.78 2.41 -24.92
N ASP A 129 -5.88 2.54 -26.25
CA ASP A 129 -5.91 1.38 -27.16
C ASP A 129 -4.57 0.64 -27.16
N GLU A 130 -3.44 1.38 -27.17
CA GLU A 130 -2.10 0.80 -27.10
C GLU A 130 -1.82 0.13 -25.75
N ILE A 131 -2.30 0.73 -24.65
CA ILE A 131 -2.18 0.13 -23.32
C ILE A 131 -3.04 -1.13 -23.23
N ALA A 132 -4.29 -1.08 -23.72
CA ALA A 132 -5.17 -2.24 -23.72
C ALA A 132 -4.59 -3.39 -24.58
N ALA A 133 -4.01 -3.07 -25.74
CA ALA A 133 -3.31 -4.05 -26.57
C ALA A 133 -2.15 -4.70 -25.81
N LYS A 134 -1.30 -3.90 -25.17
CA LYS A 134 -0.17 -4.39 -24.39
C LYS A 134 -0.56 -5.23 -23.18
N VAL A 135 -1.59 -4.82 -22.45
CA VAL A 135 -2.18 -5.62 -21.35
C VAL A 135 -2.72 -6.95 -21.88
N SER A 136 -3.27 -6.95 -23.10
CA SER A 136 -3.87 -8.14 -23.72
C SER A 136 -2.85 -9.18 -24.19
N GLU A 137 -1.57 -8.84 -24.29
CA GLU A 137 -0.49 -9.78 -24.55
C GLU A 137 -0.31 -10.81 -23.42
N TYR A 138 -0.83 -10.50 -22.24
CA TYR A 138 -0.70 -11.35 -21.06
C TYR A 138 -2.01 -12.08 -20.73
N ASN A 139 -1.88 -13.34 -20.42
CA ASN A 139 -3.04 -14.19 -20.07
C ASN A 139 -3.57 -13.87 -18.66
N LYS A 140 -2.68 -13.69 -17.69
CA LYS A 140 -3.06 -13.34 -16.30
C LYS A 140 -2.38 -12.03 -15.92
N VAL A 141 -3.15 -10.97 -15.79
CA VAL A 141 -2.62 -9.62 -15.60
C VAL A 141 -3.52 -8.75 -14.75
N LEU A 142 -2.89 -7.96 -13.88
CA LEU A 142 -3.51 -6.89 -13.14
C LEU A 142 -3.01 -5.54 -13.68
N CYS A 143 -3.92 -4.65 -14.05
CA CYS A 143 -3.58 -3.27 -14.43
C CYS A 143 -4.19 -2.31 -13.41
N ILE A 144 -3.33 -1.54 -12.74
CA ILE A 144 -3.72 -0.58 -11.71
C ILE A 144 -3.57 0.83 -12.26
N VAL A 145 -4.65 1.59 -12.25
CA VAL A 145 -4.73 2.97 -12.75
C VAL A 145 -5.17 3.93 -11.66
N ASN A 146 -4.91 5.22 -11.87
CA ASN A 146 -5.13 6.25 -10.85
C ASN A 146 -6.60 6.67 -10.76
N THR A 147 -7.34 6.67 -11.88
CA THR A 147 -8.72 7.15 -11.91
C THR A 147 -9.71 6.06 -12.32
N ARG A 148 -10.95 6.22 -11.87
CA ARG A 148 -12.06 5.35 -12.29
C ARG A 148 -12.37 5.47 -13.77
N LYS A 149 -12.14 6.66 -14.33
CA LYS A 149 -12.34 6.92 -15.75
C LYS A 149 -11.35 6.09 -16.57
N ASP A 150 -10.07 6.13 -16.22
CA ASP A 150 -9.03 5.36 -16.91
C ASP A 150 -9.31 3.86 -16.79
N ALA A 151 -9.76 3.42 -15.60
CA ALA A 151 -10.15 2.02 -15.39
C ALA A 151 -11.29 1.59 -16.32
N LYS A 152 -12.31 2.43 -16.48
CA LYS A 152 -13.42 2.15 -17.38
C LYS A 152 -12.98 2.14 -18.84
N GLU A 153 -12.22 3.16 -19.25
CA GLU A 153 -11.73 3.30 -20.63
C GLU A 153 -10.88 2.08 -21.05
N LEU A 154 -9.99 1.62 -20.18
CA LEU A 154 -9.19 0.42 -20.43
C LEU A 154 -10.04 -0.86 -20.43
N TYR A 155 -10.96 -0.99 -19.46
CA TYR A 155 -11.82 -2.16 -19.35
C TYR A 155 -12.69 -2.34 -20.60
N ASP A 156 -13.25 -1.25 -21.14
CA ASP A 156 -14.11 -1.29 -22.33
C ASP A 156 -13.32 -1.69 -23.59
N ARG A 157 -12.00 -1.39 -23.65
CA ARG A 157 -11.12 -1.72 -24.80
C ARG A 157 -10.48 -3.08 -24.73
N LEU A 158 -10.50 -3.74 -23.56
CA LEU A 158 -9.97 -5.11 -23.47
C LEU A 158 -10.84 -6.07 -24.31
N PRO A 159 -10.21 -7.04 -25.01
CA PRO A 159 -10.95 -8.05 -25.78
C PRO A 159 -11.81 -8.94 -24.88
N ASN A 160 -12.84 -9.53 -25.45
CA ASN A 160 -13.76 -10.46 -24.77
C ASN A 160 -13.34 -11.92 -24.98
N ASP A 161 -12.05 -12.20 -25.02
CA ASP A 161 -11.45 -13.52 -25.25
C ASP A 161 -11.19 -14.32 -23.96
N GLY A 162 -11.59 -13.77 -22.81
CA GLY A 162 -11.41 -14.37 -21.49
C GLY A 162 -12.23 -13.68 -20.43
N VAL A 163 -11.87 -13.92 -19.17
CA VAL A 163 -12.51 -13.26 -18.04
C VAL A 163 -11.87 -11.90 -17.82
N LYS A 164 -12.67 -10.84 -17.92
CA LYS A 164 -12.27 -9.49 -17.53
C LYS A 164 -13.08 -9.02 -16.33
N LEU A 165 -12.40 -8.48 -15.33
CA LEU A 165 -12.97 -8.02 -14.07
C LEU A 165 -12.50 -6.60 -13.76
N HIS A 166 -13.28 -5.89 -12.96
CA HIS A 166 -12.99 -4.53 -12.55
C HIS A 166 -13.07 -4.43 -11.02
N LEU A 167 -12.13 -3.69 -10.42
CA LEU A 167 -12.11 -3.41 -8.99
C LEU A 167 -11.97 -1.91 -8.72
N SER A 168 -12.91 -1.31 -8.00
CA SER A 168 -12.83 0.08 -7.58
C SER A 168 -13.53 0.34 -6.24
N ARG A 169 -13.20 1.44 -5.59
CA ARG A 169 -13.82 1.86 -4.32
C ARG A 169 -15.32 2.15 -4.40
N MET A 170 -15.90 2.21 -5.61
CA MET A 170 -17.34 2.41 -5.79
C MET A 170 -18.15 1.11 -5.69
N MET A 171 -17.49 -0.02 -5.67
CA MET A 171 -18.15 -1.29 -5.41
C MET A 171 -18.58 -1.36 -3.95
N CYS A 172 -19.80 -1.84 -3.69
CA CYS A 172 -20.19 -2.11 -2.31
C CYS A 172 -19.31 -3.22 -1.71
N PRO A 173 -19.09 -3.25 -0.40
CA PRO A 173 -18.19 -4.20 0.25
C PRO A 173 -18.50 -5.67 -0.08
N ALA A 174 -19.77 -6.05 -0.16
CA ALA A 174 -20.18 -7.42 -0.50
C ALA A 174 -19.75 -7.81 -1.92
N HIS A 175 -20.01 -6.96 -2.90
CA HIS A 175 -19.62 -7.19 -4.30
C HIS A 175 -18.09 -7.19 -4.47
N LEU A 176 -17.39 -6.30 -3.75
CA LEU A 176 -15.93 -6.28 -3.74
C LEU A 176 -15.37 -7.60 -3.21
N HIS A 177 -15.88 -8.08 -2.08
CA HIS A 177 -15.46 -9.35 -1.48
C HIS A 177 -15.70 -10.55 -2.41
N GLU A 178 -16.87 -10.61 -3.01
CA GLU A 178 -17.24 -11.65 -4.00
C GLU A 178 -16.30 -11.63 -5.22
N THR A 179 -16.04 -10.42 -5.76
CA THR A 179 -15.15 -10.27 -6.93
C THR A 179 -13.71 -10.67 -6.61
N ILE A 180 -13.20 -10.30 -5.44
CA ILE A 180 -11.87 -10.73 -4.97
C ILE A 180 -11.83 -12.26 -4.82
N GLY A 181 -12.84 -12.86 -4.23
CA GLY A 181 -12.96 -14.32 -4.10
C GLY A 181 -12.95 -15.01 -5.48
N LYS A 182 -13.71 -14.48 -6.45
CA LYS A 182 -13.73 -14.96 -7.83
C LYS A 182 -12.35 -14.86 -8.49
N ILE A 183 -11.64 -13.73 -8.32
CA ILE A 183 -10.29 -13.56 -8.85
C ILE A 183 -9.36 -14.63 -8.27
N LYS A 184 -9.37 -14.84 -6.94
CA LYS A 184 -8.53 -15.83 -6.28
C LYS A 184 -8.77 -17.24 -6.82
N THR A 185 -10.01 -17.62 -7.04
CA THR A 185 -10.38 -18.92 -7.63
C THR A 185 -9.84 -19.04 -9.05
N LEU A 186 -10.11 -18.07 -9.92
CA LEU A 186 -9.66 -18.07 -11.31
C LEU A 186 -8.13 -18.10 -11.48
N LEU A 187 -7.40 -17.51 -10.53
CA LEU A 187 -5.94 -17.54 -10.55
C LEU A 187 -5.37 -18.89 -10.11
N LYS A 188 -6.06 -19.61 -9.19
CA LYS A 188 -5.62 -20.90 -8.66
C LYS A 188 -5.89 -22.07 -9.60
N ASP A 189 -7.08 -22.13 -10.15
CA ASP A 189 -7.60 -23.37 -10.77
C ASP A 189 -7.00 -23.72 -12.13
N GLY A 190 -6.23 -22.83 -12.75
CA GLY A 190 -5.68 -23.08 -14.09
C GLY A 190 -6.73 -23.31 -15.21
N LEU A 191 -8.01 -23.41 -14.85
CA LEU A 191 -9.15 -23.68 -15.74
C LEU A 191 -9.44 -22.52 -16.69
N GLN A 192 -9.14 -21.29 -16.26
CA GLN A 192 -9.29 -20.10 -17.09
C GLN A 192 -7.91 -19.61 -17.52
N PRO A 193 -7.54 -19.77 -18.79
CA PRO A 193 -6.23 -19.34 -19.28
C PRO A 193 -6.08 -17.83 -19.29
N ILE A 194 -7.17 -17.08 -19.49
CA ILE A 194 -7.12 -15.62 -19.62
C ILE A 194 -7.96 -14.95 -18.52
N VAL A 195 -7.29 -14.22 -17.65
CA VAL A 195 -7.88 -13.43 -16.54
C VAL A 195 -7.23 -12.04 -16.52
N ARG A 196 -7.97 -11.03 -16.93
CA ARG A 196 -7.50 -9.63 -16.91
C ARG A 196 -8.31 -8.82 -15.93
N VAL A 197 -7.60 -8.16 -15.02
CA VAL A 197 -8.22 -7.32 -13.98
C VAL A 197 -7.75 -5.89 -14.14
N ILE A 198 -8.70 -4.98 -14.29
CA ILE A 198 -8.43 -3.54 -14.24
C ILE A 198 -8.88 -3.03 -12.86
N ALA A 199 -8.00 -2.36 -12.16
CA ALA A 199 -8.28 -1.89 -10.81
C ALA A 199 -7.86 -0.43 -10.62
N THR A 200 -8.47 0.23 -9.66
CA THR A 200 -7.92 1.47 -9.10
C THR A 200 -7.00 1.12 -7.92
N GLN A 201 -6.39 2.13 -7.29
CA GLN A 201 -5.50 2.00 -6.13
C GLN A 201 -6.06 1.17 -4.96
N LEU A 202 -7.34 0.81 -5.00
CA LEU A 202 -7.97 -0.05 -3.98
C LEU A 202 -7.19 -1.34 -3.69
N VAL A 203 -6.56 -1.92 -4.72
CA VAL A 203 -5.86 -3.21 -4.62
C VAL A 203 -4.45 -3.09 -4.06
N GLU A 204 -3.91 -1.89 -3.93
CA GLU A 204 -2.56 -1.65 -3.40
C GLU A 204 -2.48 -2.02 -1.91
N ALA A 205 -3.52 -1.73 -1.13
CA ALA A 205 -3.58 -2.06 0.29
C ALA A 205 -4.78 -2.95 0.62
N GLY A 206 -4.62 -3.87 1.56
CA GLY A 206 -5.73 -4.66 2.12
C GLY A 206 -6.34 -5.74 1.23
N VAL A 207 -5.90 -5.88 -0.03
CA VAL A 207 -6.41 -6.91 -0.96
C VAL A 207 -5.33 -7.96 -1.20
N ASP A 208 -5.66 -9.19 -0.92
CA ASP A 208 -4.74 -10.32 -1.08
C ASP A 208 -4.98 -11.02 -2.42
N ILE A 209 -4.29 -10.57 -3.45
CA ILE A 209 -4.27 -11.14 -4.82
C ILE A 209 -2.84 -11.25 -5.31
N ASP A 210 -2.58 -12.24 -6.16
CA ASP A 210 -1.25 -12.53 -6.70
C ASP A 210 -1.32 -12.75 -8.21
N PHE A 211 -0.68 -11.87 -8.96
CA PHE A 211 -0.64 -11.92 -10.43
C PHE A 211 0.77 -12.11 -10.95
N PRO A 212 0.95 -12.84 -12.06
CA PRO A 212 2.26 -13.00 -12.68
C PRO A 212 2.78 -11.70 -13.33
N VAL A 213 1.88 -10.83 -13.78
CA VAL A 213 2.23 -9.54 -14.37
C VAL A 213 1.32 -8.46 -13.81
N VAL A 214 1.93 -7.35 -13.41
CA VAL A 214 1.22 -6.18 -12.93
C VAL A 214 1.65 -4.97 -13.75
N PHE A 215 0.68 -4.23 -14.27
CA PHE A 215 0.86 -2.89 -14.83
C PHE A 215 0.46 -1.86 -13.79
N ARG A 216 1.27 -0.83 -13.63
CA ARG A 216 0.96 0.29 -12.74
C ARG A 216 1.12 1.60 -13.50
N GLN A 217 0.03 2.37 -13.60
CA GLN A 217 0.08 3.73 -14.09
C GLN A 217 0.97 4.58 -13.18
N GLU A 218 1.65 5.56 -13.75
CA GLU A 218 2.54 6.48 -13.05
C GLU A 218 1.96 6.96 -11.71
N ALA A 219 2.77 6.81 -10.66
CA ALA A 219 2.39 7.11 -9.29
C ALA A 219 3.63 7.29 -8.41
N GLY A 220 3.44 7.74 -7.19
CA GLY A 220 4.50 7.79 -6.19
C GLY A 220 5.14 6.43 -5.92
N LEU A 221 6.39 6.44 -5.47
CA LEU A 221 7.19 5.22 -5.22
C LEU A 221 6.46 4.22 -4.32
N ASP A 222 5.76 4.69 -3.30
CA ASP A 222 5.01 3.82 -2.38
C ASP A 222 3.93 3.01 -3.10
N SER A 223 3.17 3.65 -4.00
CA SER A 223 2.16 2.97 -4.82
C SER A 223 2.78 1.94 -5.75
N VAL A 224 3.95 2.25 -6.33
CA VAL A 224 4.69 1.31 -7.19
C VAL A 224 5.14 0.08 -6.38
N LEU A 225 5.68 0.28 -5.18
CA LEU A 225 6.10 -0.79 -4.28
C LEU A 225 4.90 -1.64 -3.79
N GLN A 226 3.78 -1.02 -3.47
CA GLN A 226 2.56 -1.74 -3.09
C GLN A 226 2.00 -2.55 -4.27
N ALA A 227 2.04 -2.01 -5.48
CA ALA A 227 1.68 -2.74 -6.70
C ALA A 227 2.64 -3.92 -6.95
N ALA A 228 3.94 -3.73 -6.73
CA ALA A 228 4.94 -4.81 -6.79
C ALA A 228 4.61 -5.94 -5.81
N GLY A 229 4.10 -5.62 -4.62
CA GLY A 229 3.62 -6.58 -3.64
C GLY A 229 2.38 -7.40 -4.08
N ARG A 230 1.78 -7.09 -5.23
CA ARG A 230 0.70 -7.87 -5.88
C ARG A 230 1.23 -8.72 -7.04
N CYS A 231 2.52 -8.59 -7.36
CA CYS A 231 3.21 -9.34 -8.38
C CYS A 231 4.08 -10.42 -7.72
N ASN A 232 3.86 -11.68 -8.08
CA ASN A 232 4.62 -12.80 -7.49
C ASN A 232 4.62 -12.81 -5.94
N ARG A 233 3.51 -12.43 -5.35
CA ARG A 233 3.39 -12.30 -3.90
C ARG A 233 3.71 -13.60 -3.15
N GLU A 234 3.26 -14.72 -3.69
CA GLU A 234 3.49 -16.04 -3.09
C GLU A 234 4.85 -16.65 -3.48
N GLY A 235 5.65 -15.97 -4.30
CA GLY A 235 6.97 -16.42 -4.71
C GLY A 235 6.96 -17.71 -5.53
N ARG A 236 5.89 -17.97 -6.28
CA ARG A 236 5.75 -19.20 -7.09
C ARG A 236 6.68 -19.25 -8.30
N SER A 237 7.18 -18.11 -8.71
CA SER A 237 8.12 -17.96 -9.82
C SER A 237 9.36 -17.23 -9.34
N ALA A 238 10.51 -17.54 -9.95
CA ALA A 238 11.77 -16.93 -9.55
C ALA A 238 11.79 -15.40 -9.73
N MET A 239 11.20 -14.92 -10.83
CA MET A 239 11.10 -13.47 -11.11
C MET A 239 9.92 -13.20 -12.03
N LEU A 240 9.08 -12.21 -11.68
CA LEU A 240 7.96 -11.74 -12.49
C LEU A 240 8.06 -10.22 -12.70
N SER A 241 7.21 -9.65 -13.56
CA SER A 241 7.39 -8.27 -14.01
C SER A 241 6.29 -7.34 -13.49
N LEU A 242 6.72 -6.25 -12.86
CA LEU A 242 5.90 -5.04 -12.71
C LEU A 242 6.27 -4.05 -13.82
N ILE A 243 5.30 -3.63 -14.60
CA ILE A 243 5.47 -2.70 -15.71
C ILE A 243 4.85 -1.36 -15.31
N HIS A 244 5.70 -0.36 -15.17
CA HIS A 244 5.28 1.02 -14.93
C HIS A 244 4.94 1.65 -16.27
N ILE A 245 3.75 2.23 -16.39
CA ILE A 245 3.26 2.88 -17.61
C ILE A 245 2.97 4.35 -17.34
N SER A 246 3.28 5.21 -18.31
CA SER A 246 2.91 6.62 -18.28
C SER A 246 1.41 6.82 -18.27
N GLU A 247 0.96 8.01 -17.87
CA GLU A 247 -0.44 8.37 -17.94
C GLU A 247 -0.98 8.22 -19.38
N PRO A 248 -2.15 7.59 -19.57
CA PRO A 248 -2.72 7.43 -20.90
C PRO A 248 -2.98 8.78 -21.58
N THR A 249 -2.45 8.95 -22.79
CA THR A 249 -2.70 10.15 -23.58
C THR A 249 -3.98 10.01 -24.39
N ARG A 250 -4.77 11.08 -24.45
CA ARG A 250 -5.91 11.15 -25.38
C ARG A 250 -5.37 11.52 -26.74
N ARG A 251 -5.73 10.77 -27.77
CA ARG A 251 -5.64 11.32 -29.14
C ARG A 251 -6.63 12.49 -29.21
N SER A 252 -6.11 13.67 -29.50
CA SER A 252 -6.89 14.85 -29.87
C SER A 252 -7.65 14.58 -31.18
#